data_db4b28c6bd6a60fb0940afdd147d98b0
#
_entry.id   db4b28c6bd6a60fb0940afdd147d98b0
#
_cell.length_a   1.000
_cell.length_b   1.000
_cell.length_c   1.000
_cell.angle_alpha   90.00
_cell.angle_beta   90.00
_cell.angle_gamma   90.00
#
_symmetry.space_group_name_H-M   'P 1'
#
loop_
_entity.id
_entity.type
_entity.pdbx_description
1 polymer ?
#
loop_
_entity_poly.entity_id
_entity_poly.type
_entity_poly.pdbx_seq_one_letter_code
_entity_poly.pdbx_strand_id
1 'polypeptide(L)'
;MKAKVCAAIDAWAAKVEALAQDIEREPELGFKETKTAAKVTAFLQQLGLTPQTGLALTGVKARVVSGRPGPTVAVLGELDAIGCPDSCKADPLTGAAHACGHNLQVATMAAVACGITQSGVLSELSGDAVFFGVPAEEYVELAYRNKLIKEGKLHFLTGKGQLIYEGAFDDIDMAMQMHADKNMPAATVSIGESSNGFIGKTIQYVGKTAHAADAPDQGINALNAAMLGLMGINALRETFREADVVRVHPIITKGGDLVNSVPADVRIETYVRAKTMEAIEATHKKVDTALKAGGDAVGAQTVIEIGRASCRERV
;
A
#
# COMPACT_ATOMS: atom_id res chain seq x y z
N MET A 1 6.45 -1.93 35.54
CA MET A 1 6.47 -2.34 34.13
C MET A 1 6.81 -1.17 33.19
N LYS A 2 5.95 -0.12 33.03
CA LYS A 2 6.18 0.98 32.07
C LYS A 2 7.59 1.60 32.16
N ALA A 3 8.07 1.97 33.35
CA ALA A 3 9.39 2.58 33.50
C ALA A 3 10.56 1.67 33.05
N LYS A 4 10.46 0.34 33.26
CA LYS A 4 11.46 -0.63 32.78
C LYS A 4 11.48 -0.68 31.25
N VAL A 5 10.29 -0.69 30.61
CA VAL A 5 10.16 -0.70 29.15
C VAL A 5 10.73 0.57 28.55
N CYS A 6 10.37 1.76 29.09
CA CYS A 6 10.90 3.03 28.62
C CYS A 6 12.44 3.07 28.75
N ALA A 7 13.00 2.67 29.88
CA ALA A 7 14.44 2.65 30.08
C ALA A 7 15.17 1.71 29.09
N ALA A 8 14.56 0.56 28.74
CA ALA A 8 15.10 -0.33 27.73
C ALA A 8 15.06 0.30 26.33
N ILE A 9 13.98 1.00 25.98
CA ILE A 9 13.87 1.75 24.72
C ILE A 9 14.94 2.84 24.67
N ASP A 10 15.09 3.63 25.73
CA ASP A 10 16.07 4.69 25.81
C ASP A 10 17.50 4.17 25.63
N ALA A 11 17.81 3.02 26.20
CA ALA A 11 19.12 2.38 26.05
C ALA A 11 19.42 1.93 24.59
N TRP A 12 18.41 1.72 23.78
CA TRP A 12 18.53 1.32 22.38
C TRP A 12 18.24 2.46 21.40
N ALA A 13 17.91 3.66 21.88
CA ALA A 13 17.45 4.80 21.04
C ALA A 13 18.38 5.08 19.86
N ALA A 14 19.69 5.19 20.10
CA ALA A 14 20.66 5.44 19.04
C ALA A 14 20.67 4.37 17.92
N LYS A 15 20.44 3.10 18.27
CA LYS A 15 20.38 2.01 17.28
C LYS A 15 19.04 2.04 16.52
N VAL A 16 17.95 2.38 17.18
CA VAL A 16 16.62 2.54 16.57
C VAL A 16 16.63 3.70 15.59
N GLU A 17 17.21 4.83 15.99
CA GLU A 17 17.38 5.99 15.12
C GLU A 17 18.26 5.69 13.90
N ALA A 18 19.37 4.97 14.12
CA ALA A 18 20.24 4.53 13.03
C ALA A 18 19.49 3.63 12.04
N LEU A 19 18.65 2.71 12.52
CA LEU A 19 17.82 1.86 11.66
C LEU A 19 16.87 2.70 10.80
N ALA A 20 16.17 3.68 11.38
CA ALA A 20 15.27 4.57 10.65
C ALA A 20 16.01 5.34 9.54
N GLN A 21 17.19 5.87 9.87
CA GLN A 21 18.02 6.63 8.93
C GLN A 21 18.61 5.75 7.81
N ASP A 22 19.01 4.52 8.14
CA ASP A 22 19.54 3.57 7.16
C ASP A 22 18.47 3.10 6.18
N ILE A 23 17.24 2.92 6.64
CA ILE A 23 16.08 2.63 5.78
C ILE A 23 15.78 3.84 4.89
N GLU A 24 15.75 5.06 5.46
CA GLU A 24 15.50 6.29 4.70
C GLU A 24 16.51 6.54 3.57
N ARG A 25 17.79 6.18 3.78
CA ARG A 25 18.86 6.36 2.77
C ARG A 25 18.76 5.41 1.59
N GLU A 26 18.13 4.27 1.76
CA GLU A 26 17.98 3.24 0.72
C GLU A 26 16.50 2.85 0.57
N PRO A 27 15.64 3.79 0.10
CA PRO A 27 14.22 3.55 -0.03
C PRO A 27 13.93 2.54 -1.14
N GLU A 28 13.06 1.58 -0.87
CA GLU A 28 12.66 0.53 -1.81
C GLU A 28 11.15 0.53 -1.98
N LEU A 29 10.69 0.38 -3.23
CA LEU A 29 9.26 0.30 -3.55
C LEU A 29 8.68 -1.06 -3.17
N GLY A 30 7.37 -1.12 -3.04
CA GLY A 30 6.65 -2.30 -2.58
C GLY A 30 6.96 -3.59 -3.37
N PHE A 31 7.08 -4.71 -2.64
CA PHE A 31 7.53 -6.02 -3.10
C PHE A 31 8.98 -6.06 -3.64
N LYS A 32 9.76 -5.03 -3.36
CA LYS A 32 11.19 -4.93 -3.70
C LYS A 32 12.05 -4.62 -2.48
N GLU A 33 11.49 -4.59 -1.28
CA GLU A 33 12.08 -4.13 0.00
C GLU A 33 13.11 -5.13 0.56
N THR A 34 14.00 -5.62 -0.28
CA THR A 34 14.95 -6.68 0.09
C THR A 34 16.01 -6.20 1.10
N LYS A 35 16.52 -4.98 0.92
CA LYS A 35 17.49 -4.38 1.84
C LYS A 35 16.84 -3.97 3.15
N THR A 36 15.64 -3.37 3.08
CA THR A 36 14.86 -2.98 4.24
C THR A 36 14.52 -4.20 5.10
N ALA A 37 14.03 -5.29 4.47
CA ALA A 37 13.77 -6.56 5.13
C ALA A 37 15.02 -7.14 5.80
N ALA A 38 16.19 -7.07 5.13
CA ALA A 38 17.46 -7.53 5.69
C ALA A 38 17.89 -6.71 6.91
N LYS A 39 17.74 -5.36 6.88
CA LYS A 39 18.03 -4.48 8.00
C LYS A 39 17.14 -4.78 9.21
N VAL A 40 15.83 -4.94 8.98
CA VAL A 40 14.85 -5.32 10.03
C VAL A 40 15.19 -6.68 10.61
N THR A 41 15.47 -7.66 9.77
CA THR A 41 15.89 -9.01 10.21
C THR A 41 17.11 -8.96 11.10
N ALA A 42 18.16 -8.27 10.66
CA ALA A 42 19.40 -8.13 11.42
C ALA A 42 19.19 -7.42 12.78
N PHE A 43 18.33 -6.39 12.82
CA PHE A 43 17.99 -5.69 14.04
C PHE A 43 17.26 -6.61 15.03
N LEU A 44 16.25 -7.35 14.60
CA LEU A 44 15.49 -8.28 15.44
C LEU A 44 16.39 -9.43 15.95
N GLN A 45 17.33 -9.89 15.13
CA GLN A 45 18.33 -10.89 15.54
C GLN A 45 19.27 -10.37 16.65
N GLN A 46 19.64 -9.08 16.63
CA GLN A 46 20.42 -8.47 17.73
C GLN A 46 19.67 -8.48 19.07
N LEU A 47 18.34 -8.55 19.03
CA LEU A 47 17.49 -8.68 20.23
C LEU A 47 17.32 -10.14 20.68
N GLY A 48 17.96 -11.10 20.02
CA GLY A 48 17.87 -12.53 20.32
C GLY A 48 16.64 -13.21 19.71
N LEU A 49 15.97 -12.55 18.74
CA LEU A 49 14.82 -13.12 18.06
C LEU A 49 15.22 -13.93 16.81
N THR A 50 14.34 -14.82 16.39
CA THR A 50 14.50 -15.61 15.15
C THR A 50 13.42 -15.20 14.15
N PRO A 51 13.67 -14.21 13.28
CA PRO A 51 12.68 -13.76 12.33
C PRO A 51 12.42 -14.79 11.21
N GLN A 52 11.16 -14.98 10.87
CA GLN A 52 10.73 -15.60 9.62
C GLN A 52 10.76 -14.53 8.53
N THR A 53 11.35 -14.82 7.36
CA THR A 53 11.52 -13.90 6.24
C THR A 53 10.84 -14.43 4.99
N GLY A 54 10.63 -13.55 3.98
CA GLY A 54 10.08 -13.93 2.70
C GLY A 54 8.55 -14.07 2.67
N LEU A 55 7.86 -13.65 3.71
CA LEU A 55 6.40 -13.58 3.73
C LEU A 55 5.93 -12.51 2.75
N ALA A 56 4.97 -12.82 1.89
CA ALA A 56 4.58 -11.93 0.80
C ALA A 56 5.80 -11.32 0.07
N LEU A 57 6.78 -12.15 -0.26
CA LEU A 57 8.08 -11.88 -0.91
C LEU A 57 9.14 -11.24 0.02
N THR A 58 8.84 -10.19 0.76
CA THR A 58 9.83 -9.41 1.52
C THR A 58 9.48 -9.20 2.99
N GLY A 59 8.30 -9.65 3.45
CA GLY A 59 7.86 -9.50 4.83
C GLY A 59 8.72 -10.25 5.84
N VAL A 60 8.78 -9.71 7.06
CA VAL A 60 9.60 -10.20 8.18
C VAL A 60 8.75 -10.30 9.43
N LYS A 61 8.62 -11.49 10.02
CA LYS A 61 7.80 -11.72 11.23
C LYS A 61 8.65 -12.38 12.34
N ALA A 62 8.66 -11.80 13.52
CA ALA A 62 9.30 -12.40 14.70
C ALA A 62 8.34 -12.44 15.88
N ARG A 63 8.31 -13.56 16.60
CA ARG A 63 7.46 -13.77 17.79
C ARG A 63 8.30 -13.83 19.05
N VAL A 64 7.80 -13.20 20.11
CA VAL A 64 8.28 -13.31 21.47
C VAL A 64 7.22 -14.05 22.29
N VAL A 65 7.60 -15.20 22.84
CA VAL A 65 6.70 -16.05 23.63
C VAL A 65 6.88 -15.73 25.10
N SER A 66 5.82 -15.35 25.79
CA SER A 66 5.86 -15.09 27.23
C SER A 66 5.87 -16.36 28.10
N GLY A 67 5.44 -17.49 27.53
CA GLY A 67 5.24 -18.74 28.24
C GLY A 67 3.97 -18.77 29.10
N ARG A 68 3.10 -17.74 29.00
CA ARG A 68 1.85 -17.61 29.77
C ARG A 68 0.67 -17.47 28.82
N PRO A 69 -0.48 -18.10 29.11
CA PRO A 69 -1.66 -17.98 28.27
C PRO A 69 -2.12 -16.52 28.15
N GLY A 70 -2.56 -16.13 26.95
CA GLY A 70 -3.08 -14.80 26.68
C GLY A 70 -3.13 -14.53 25.18
N PRO A 71 -3.60 -13.35 24.77
CA PRO A 71 -3.69 -12.99 23.36
C PRO A 71 -2.31 -12.75 22.73
N THR A 72 -2.22 -12.98 21.45
CA THR A 72 -1.08 -12.59 20.62
C THR A 72 -1.32 -11.19 20.04
N VAL A 73 -0.43 -10.25 20.33
CA VAL A 73 -0.51 -8.88 19.86
C VAL A 73 0.63 -8.63 18.87
N ALA A 74 0.30 -8.24 17.64
CA ALA A 74 1.28 -7.83 16.64
C ALA A 74 1.50 -6.32 16.66
N VAL A 75 2.77 -5.90 16.55
CA VAL A 75 3.15 -4.52 16.23
C VAL A 75 3.68 -4.51 14.80
N LEU A 76 3.03 -3.73 13.94
CA LEU A 76 3.32 -3.68 12.51
C LEU A 76 4.23 -2.49 12.19
N GLY A 77 5.12 -2.70 11.20
CA GLY A 77 5.90 -1.65 10.56
C GLY A 77 5.93 -1.90 9.05
N GLU A 78 5.54 -0.93 8.25
CA GLU A 78 5.54 -1.05 6.80
C GLU A 78 6.94 -0.83 6.24
N LEU A 79 7.34 -1.69 5.27
CA LEU A 79 8.72 -1.74 4.79
C LEU A 79 8.97 -0.84 3.58
N ASP A 80 7.93 -0.57 2.80
CA ASP A 80 8.03 0.08 1.51
C ASP A 80 8.14 1.61 1.58
N ALA A 81 8.74 2.17 0.55
CA ALA A 81 8.73 3.58 0.21
C ALA A 81 7.73 3.85 -0.91
N ILE A 82 7.42 5.12 -1.15
CA ILE A 82 6.54 5.56 -2.23
C ILE A 82 7.36 6.24 -3.35
N GLY A 83 6.86 6.18 -4.60
CA GLY A 83 7.41 6.97 -5.69
C GLY A 83 7.15 8.46 -5.46
N CYS A 84 8.22 9.21 -5.17
CA CYS A 84 8.18 10.65 -4.93
C CYS A 84 9.47 11.30 -5.45
N PRO A 85 9.66 11.38 -6.78
CA PRO A 85 10.91 11.82 -7.38
C PRO A 85 11.28 13.27 -7.05
N ASP A 86 10.30 14.10 -6.67
CA ASP A 86 10.51 15.49 -6.26
C ASP A 86 11.03 15.63 -4.81
N SER A 87 11.10 14.55 -4.06
CA SER A 87 11.69 14.56 -2.71
C SER A 87 13.20 14.74 -2.79
N CYS A 88 13.75 15.61 -1.94
CA CYS A 88 15.21 15.77 -1.82
C CYS A 88 15.93 14.52 -1.28
N LYS A 89 15.19 13.52 -0.80
CA LYS A 89 15.68 12.23 -0.31
C LYS A 89 15.30 11.07 -1.24
N ALA A 90 14.81 11.37 -2.45
CA ALA A 90 14.47 10.34 -3.42
C ALA A 90 15.72 9.62 -3.94
N ASP A 91 15.62 8.31 -4.08
CA ASP A 91 16.59 7.53 -4.80
C ASP A 91 16.63 7.99 -6.28
N PRO A 92 17.79 8.37 -6.80
CA PRO A 92 17.88 8.98 -8.14
C PRO A 92 17.53 8.02 -9.29
N LEU A 93 17.56 6.71 -9.06
CA LEU A 93 17.28 5.70 -10.08
C LEU A 93 15.81 5.28 -10.09
N THR A 94 15.22 5.14 -8.92
CA THR A 94 13.87 4.62 -8.76
C THR A 94 12.83 5.70 -8.48
N GLY A 95 13.26 6.89 -8.03
CA GLY A 95 12.38 7.95 -7.54
C GLY A 95 11.69 7.60 -6.21
N ALA A 96 12.10 6.52 -5.54
CA ALA A 96 11.53 6.11 -4.27
C ALA A 96 11.98 7.04 -3.14
N ALA A 97 11.07 7.34 -2.19
CA ALA A 97 11.38 8.08 -0.97
C ALA A 97 10.45 7.64 0.17
N HIS A 98 10.95 7.66 1.41
CA HIS A 98 10.11 7.44 2.60
C HIS A 98 9.27 8.69 2.95
N ALA A 99 8.52 9.21 1.95
CA ALA A 99 7.68 10.39 2.12
C ALA A 99 6.43 10.13 2.97
N CYS A 100 6.01 8.87 3.11
CA CYS A 100 4.92 8.44 3.99
C CYS A 100 5.37 8.18 5.43
N GLY A 101 6.69 8.04 5.68
CA GLY A 101 7.24 7.86 7.03
C GLY A 101 7.29 6.40 7.51
N HIS A 102 7.25 5.42 6.61
CA HIS A 102 7.30 4.00 6.96
C HIS A 102 8.62 3.61 7.65
N ASN A 103 9.74 4.26 7.34
CA ASN A 103 10.99 4.12 8.09
C ASN A 103 10.83 4.42 9.58
N LEU A 104 9.97 5.40 9.95
CA LEU A 104 9.67 5.74 11.36
C LEU A 104 8.74 4.70 12.00
N GLN A 105 7.81 4.13 11.21
CA GLN A 105 6.97 3.02 11.69
C GLN A 105 7.82 1.81 12.03
N VAL A 106 8.73 1.40 11.14
CA VAL A 106 9.67 0.29 11.39
C VAL A 106 10.52 0.57 12.62
N ALA A 107 11.04 1.80 12.77
CA ALA A 107 11.79 2.19 13.95
C ALA A 107 10.95 2.09 15.23
N THR A 108 9.68 2.49 15.17
CA THR A 108 8.77 2.35 16.32
C THR A 108 8.49 0.90 16.66
N MET A 109 8.22 0.04 15.68
CA MET A 109 8.11 -1.41 15.89
C MET A 109 9.38 -1.98 16.54
N ALA A 110 10.55 -1.58 16.05
CA ALA A 110 11.85 -1.98 16.60
C ALA A 110 12.06 -1.49 18.04
N ALA A 111 11.64 -0.25 18.35
CA ALA A 111 11.69 0.28 19.72
C ALA A 111 10.81 -0.52 20.68
N VAL A 112 9.59 -0.90 20.26
CA VAL A 112 8.71 -1.76 21.05
C VAL A 112 9.34 -3.13 21.25
N ALA A 113 10.00 -3.70 20.21
CA ALA A 113 10.73 -4.96 20.33
C ALA A 113 11.84 -4.86 21.38
N CYS A 114 12.64 -3.77 21.39
CA CYS A 114 13.63 -3.51 22.44
C CYS A 114 12.98 -3.45 23.83
N GLY A 115 11.90 -2.69 23.96
CA GLY A 115 11.17 -2.54 25.21
C GLY A 115 10.68 -3.86 25.80
N ILE A 116 10.12 -4.73 24.97
CA ILE A 116 9.60 -6.03 25.40
C ILE A 116 10.73 -7.02 25.72
N THR A 117 11.76 -7.11 24.87
CA THR A 117 12.79 -8.15 25.00
C THR A 117 13.89 -7.79 25.98
N GLN A 118 14.24 -6.48 26.14
CA GLN A 118 15.42 -6.06 26.92
C GLN A 118 15.08 -5.52 28.31
N SER A 119 13.81 -5.30 28.63
CA SER A 119 13.38 -4.76 29.93
C SER A 119 13.19 -5.80 31.04
N GLY A 120 13.18 -7.08 30.70
CA GLY A 120 12.84 -8.19 31.60
C GLY A 120 11.34 -8.31 31.94
N VAL A 121 10.46 -7.49 31.29
CA VAL A 121 9.00 -7.53 31.58
C VAL A 121 8.29 -8.73 30.95
N LEU A 122 8.95 -9.48 30.07
CA LEU A 122 8.33 -10.60 29.38
C LEU A 122 7.73 -11.64 30.35
N SER A 123 8.40 -11.91 31.45
CA SER A 123 7.92 -12.81 32.50
C SER A 123 6.69 -12.27 33.26
N GLU A 124 6.40 -10.98 33.16
CA GLU A 124 5.25 -10.32 33.79
C GLU A 124 4.05 -10.23 32.83
N LEU A 125 4.26 -10.47 31.50
CA LEU A 125 3.23 -10.42 30.47
C LEU A 125 2.48 -11.76 30.36
N SER A 126 1.23 -11.70 29.88
CA SER A 126 0.43 -12.85 29.45
C SER A 126 0.18 -12.73 27.96
N GLY A 127 0.29 -13.85 27.23
CA GLY A 127 0.21 -13.86 25.77
C GLY A 127 1.52 -13.48 25.11
N ASP A 128 1.54 -13.40 23.80
CA ASP A 128 2.73 -13.24 22.98
C ASP A 128 2.77 -11.88 22.27
N ALA A 129 3.95 -11.40 21.94
CA ALA A 129 4.14 -10.26 21.07
C ALA A 129 4.74 -10.68 19.72
N VAL A 130 4.24 -10.09 18.63
CA VAL A 130 4.74 -10.30 17.28
C VAL A 130 5.22 -8.98 16.71
N PHE A 131 6.42 -8.93 16.14
CA PHE A 131 6.98 -7.80 15.42
C PHE A 131 6.95 -8.14 13.95
N PHE A 132 6.17 -7.38 13.17
CA PHE A 132 5.86 -7.76 11.82
C PHE A 132 6.17 -6.64 10.82
N GLY A 133 7.28 -6.78 10.10
CA GLY A 133 7.61 -5.95 8.94
C GLY A 133 6.72 -6.33 7.76
N VAL A 134 5.80 -5.46 7.38
CA VAL A 134 4.78 -5.69 6.36
C VAL A 134 5.23 -5.07 5.04
N PRO A 135 5.29 -5.80 3.91
CA PRO A 135 5.68 -5.23 2.62
C PRO A 135 4.51 -4.52 1.93
N ALA A 136 4.83 -3.68 0.94
CA ALA A 136 3.96 -3.19 -0.13
C ALA A 136 2.60 -2.66 0.36
N GLU A 137 2.61 -1.71 1.31
CA GLU A 137 1.39 -1.02 1.76
C GLU A 137 0.90 -0.05 0.69
N GLU A 138 1.82 0.73 0.11
CA GLU A 138 1.52 1.73 -0.89
C GLU A 138 1.02 1.08 -2.18
N TYR A 139 -0.14 1.49 -2.65
CA TYR A 139 -0.79 0.91 -3.82
C TYR A 139 -0.31 1.56 -5.12
N VAL A 140 0.94 1.32 -5.46
CA VAL A 140 1.66 1.90 -6.62
C VAL A 140 2.25 0.81 -7.51
N GLU A 141 2.79 1.18 -8.67
CA GLU A 141 3.41 0.26 -9.65
C GLU A 141 2.49 -0.92 -10.04
N LEU A 142 1.21 -0.65 -10.31
CA LEU A 142 0.21 -1.71 -10.55
C LEU A 142 0.59 -2.65 -11.70
N ALA A 143 1.23 -2.14 -12.74
CA ALA A 143 1.71 -2.97 -13.87
C ALA A 143 2.71 -4.04 -13.41
N TYR A 144 3.66 -3.67 -12.52
CA TYR A 144 4.62 -4.60 -11.94
C TYR A 144 3.92 -5.64 -11.06
N ARG A 145 3.02 -5.21 -10.19
CA ARG A 145 2.28 -6.11 -9.28
C ARG A 145 1.36 -7.07 -10.04
N ASN A 146 0.66 -6.59 -11.07
CA ASN A 146 -0.14 -7.44 -11.96
C ASN A 146 0.72 -8.47 -12.69
N LYS A 147 1.97 -8.12 -13.07
CA LYS A 147 2.92 -9.10 -13.60
C LYS A 147 3.24 -10.20 -12.58
N LEU A 148 3.51 -9.84 -11.32
CA LEU A 148 3.77 -10.83 -10.26
C LEU A 148 2.56 -11.75 -10.03
N ILE A 149 1.33 -11.23 -10.12
CA ILE A 149 0.10 -12.06 -10.06
C ILE A 149 0.03 -13.02 -11.26
N LYS A 150 0.28 -12.54 -12.47
CA LYS A 150 0.29 -13.38 -13.69
C LYS A 150 1.37 -14.46 -13.65
N GLU A 151 2.49 -14.20 -12.98
CA GLU A 151 3.57 -15.16 -12.73
C GLU A 151 3.27 -16.13 -11.57
N GLY A 152 2.11 -16.02 -10.92
CA GLY A 152 1.72 -16.84 -9.76
C GLY A 152 2.51 -16.57 -8.47
N LYS A 153 3.24 -15.46 -8.40
CA LYS A 153 4.03 -15.07 -7.21
C LYS A 153 3.20 -14.39 -6.14
N LEU A 154 2.11 -13.75 -6.55
CA LEU A 154 1.18 -13.05 -5.68
C LEU A 154 -0.27 -13.37 -6.07
N HIS A 155 -1.20 -13.21 -5.11
CA HIS A 155 -2.65 -13.25 -5.32
C HIS A 155 -3.28 -11.87 -5.09
N PHE A 156 -2.60 -11.02 -4.33
CA PHE A 156 -3.07 -9.68 -3.98
C PHE A 156 -2.05 -8.61 -4.34
N LEU A 157 -2.53 -7.41 -4.65
CA LEU A 157 -1.68 -6.27 -5.03
C LEU A 157 -1.10 -5.51 -3.83
N THR A 158 -1.48 -5.89 -2.60
CA THR A 158 -0.99 -5.28 -1.35
C THR A 158 -0.38 -6.34 -0.44
N GLY A 159 0.62 -5.95 0.34
CA GLY A 159 1.31 -6.85 1.24
C GLY A 159 0.41 -7.41 2.32
N LYS A 160 -0.40 -6.58 3.00
CA LYS A 160 -1.34 -7.06 4.02
C LYS A 160 -2.36 -8.04 3.45
N GLY A 161 -2.91 -7.76 2.26
CA GLY A 161 -3.82 -8.70 1.58
C GLY A 161 -3.15 -10.02 1.24
N GLN A 162 -1.91 -9.99 0.76
CA GLN A 162 -1.13 -11.19 0.46
C GLN A 162 -0.79 -11.97 1.74
N LEU A 163 -0.37 -11.29 2.81
CA LEU A 163 -0.07 -11.91 4.11
C LEU A 163 -1.28 -12.58 4.75
N ILE A 164 -2.47 -11.98 4.65
CA ILE A 164 -3.72 -12.60 5.10
C ILE A 164 -4.01 -13.86 4.28
N TYR A 165 -3.83 -13.80 2.97
CA TYR A 165 -4.02 -14.96 2.10
C TYR A 165 -3.04 -16.10 2.43
N GLU A 166 -1.81 -15.80 2.80
CA GLU A 166 -0.78 -16.76 3.23
C GLU A 166 -1.01 -17.31 4.65
N GLY A 167 -2.03 -16.83 5.38
CA GLY A 167 -2.30 -17.20 6.77
C GLY A 167 -1.31 -16.59 7.78
N ALA A 168 -0.53 -15.59 7.39
CA ALA A 168 0.49 -15.00 8.25
C ALA A 168 -0.08 -14.25 9.46
N PHE A 169 -1.39 -13.97 9.46
CA PHE A 169 -2.12 -13.35 10.56
C PHE A 169 -3.00 -14.31 11.36
N ASP A 170 -3.09 -15.60 10.99
CA ASP A 170 -4.02 -16.56 11.61
C ASP A 170 -3.72 -16.85 13.09
N ASP A 171 -2.50 -16.59 13.52
CA ASP A 171 -2.02 -16.77 14.90
C ASP A 171 -1.92 -15.45 15.69
N ILE A 172 -2.60 -14.38 15.22
CA ILE A 172 -2.58 -13.03 15.80
C ILE A 172 -4.02 -12.63 16.18
N ASP A 173 -4.23 -12.29 17.45
CA ASP A 173 -5.54 -11.86 17.95
C ASP A 173 -5.77 -10.35 17.76
N MET A 174 -4.71 -9.56 17.87
CA MET A 174 -4.76 -8.09 17.77
C MET A 174 -3.54 -7.56 17.02
N ALA A 175 -3.71 -6.50 16.25
CA ALA A 175 -2.62 -5.79 15.59
C ALA A 175 -2.65 -4.30 15.95
N MET A 176 -1.45 -3.74 16.16
CA MET A 176 -1.23 -2.32 16.41
C MET A 176 -0.26 -1.79 15.36
N GLN A 177 -0.51 -0.57 14.90
CA GLN A 177 0.36 0.15 13.98
C GLN A 177 0.40 1.60 14.38
N MET A 178 1.55 2.24 14.28
CA MET A 178 1.70 3.67 14.46
C MET A 178 2.11 4.31 13.13
N HIS A 179 1.48 5.43 12.78
CA HIS A 179 1.80 6.18 11.58
C HIS A 179 2.18 7.61 11.95
N ALA A 180 3.20 8.17 11.27
CA ALA A 180 3.56 9.56 11.44
C ALA A 180 2.54 10.47 10.74
N ASP A 181 2.12 11.55 11.41
CA ASP A 181 1.26 12.59 10.81
C ASP A 181 1.93 13.95 10.98
N LYS A 182 2.28 14.58 9.85
CA LYS A 182 2.91 15.91 9.81
C LYS A 182 2.01 17.04 10.32
N ASN A 183 0.69 16.82 10.39
CA ASN A 183 -0.29 17.82 10.83
C ASN A 183 -0.53 17.75 12.34
N MET A 184 0.03 16.76 13.02
CA MET A 184 -0.08 16.64 14.48
C MET A 184 0.89 17.58 15.20
N PRO A 185 0.48 18.22 16.30
CA PRO A 185 1.42 18.95 17.15
C PRO A 185 2.52 18.02 17.68
N ALA A 186 3.73 18.55 17.86
CA ALA A 186 4.84 17.80 18.40
C ALA A 186 4.48 17.14 19.74
N ALA A 187 4.97 15.92 19.95
CA ALA A 187 4.75 15.12 21.16
C ALA A 187 3.27 14.77 21.46
N THR A 188 2.41 14.81 20.44
CA THR A 188 1.03 14.32 20.56
C THR A 188 0.85 12.98 19.86
N VAL A 189 -0.08 12.19 20.36
CA VAL A 189 -0.53 10.92 19.75
C VAL A 189 -2.05 10.96 19.66
N SER A 190 -2.58 10.67 18.47
CA SER A 190 -4.01 10.44 18.27
C SER A 190 -4.27 8.94 18.23
N ILE A 191 -5.33 8.50 18.88
CA ILE A 191 -5.74 7.10 18.89
C ILE A 191 -7.06 6.98 18.15
N GLY A 192 -7.05 6.15 17.13
CA GLY A 192 -8.22 5.43 16.64
C GLY A 192 -9.34 6.26 16.07
N GLU A 193 -9.14 6.83 14.88
CA GLU A 193 -10.25 7.20 14.02
C GLU A 193 -10.38 6.23 12.85
N SER A 194 -11.53 6.22 12.18
CA SER A 194 -11.73 5.42 10.98
C SER A 194 -11.05 6.07 9.79
N SER A 195 -10.33 5.30 8.98
CA SER A 195 -9.83 5.74 7.67
C SER A 195 -10.79 5.34 6.54
N ASN A 196 -10.68 6.04 5.40
CA ASN A 196 -11.40 5.65 4.19
C ASN A 196 -10.72 4.43 3.55
N GLY A 197 -11.53 3.45 3.14
CA GLY A 197 -11.05 2.37 2.29
C GLY A 197 -11.05 2.75 0.80
N PHE A 198 -10.47 1.89 -0.05
CA PHE A 198 -10.54 2.08 -1.49
C PHE A 198 -10.47 0.77 -2.28
N ILE A 199 -10.92 0.85 -3.54
CA ILE A 199 -10.65 -0.13 -4.58
C ILE A 199 -9.80 0.55 -5.65
N GLY A 200 -8.65 -0.04 -6.00
CA GLY A 200 -7.82 0.36 -7.12
C GLY A 200 -8.29 -0.30 -8.41
N LYS A 201 -8.15 0.39 -9.53
CA LYS A 201 -8.53 -0.12 -10.84
C LYS A 201 -7.49 0.28 -11.88
N THR A 202 -7.16 -0.67 -12.76
CA THR A 202 -6.49 -0.41 -14.03
C THR A 202 -7.48 -0.61 -15.15
N ILE A 203 -7.54 0.32 -16.06
CA ILE A 203 -8.45 0.31 -17.21
C ILE A 203 -7.60 0.39 -18.46
N GLN A 204 -7.87 -0.50 -19.42
CA GLN A 204 -7.30 -0.45 -20.75
C GLN A 204 -8.43 -0.32 -21.77
N TYR A 205 -8.33 0.71 -22.61
CA TYR A 205 -9.13 0.84 -23.81
C TYR A 205 -8.33 0.32 -24.98
N VAL A 206 -8.88 -0.71 -25.65
CA VAL A 206 -8.29 -1.32 -26.84
C VAL A 206 -9.09 -0.88 -28.04
N GLY A 207 -8.46 -0.08 -28.87
CA GLY A 207 -9.00 0.41 -30.12
C GLY A 207 -8.33 -0.23 -31.35
N LYS A 208 -8.29 0.53 -32.43
CA LYS A 208 -7.64 0.13 -33.69
C LYS A 208 -6.85 1.31 -34.25
N THR A 209 -5.57 1.08 -34.53
CA THR A 209 -4.74 2.11 -35.14
C THR A 209 -5.10 2.34 -36.61
N ALA A 210 -4.95 3.56 -37.07
CA ALA A 210 -5.07 3.97 -38.47
C ALA A 210 -4.28 5.27 -38.65
N HIS A 211 -4.00 5.66 -39.90
CA HIS A 211 -3.39 6.95 -40.18
C HIS A 211 -4.38 8.08 -39.87
N ALA A 212 -4.02 9.00 -38.98
CA ALA A 212 -4.96 10.01 -38.47
C ALA A 212 -5.46 11.02 -39.52
N ALA A 213 -4.71 11.25 -40.61
CA ALA A 213 -5.09 12.15 -41.67
C ALA A 213 -5.69 11.44 -42.90
N ASP A 214 -5.12 10.29 -43.29
CA ASP A 214 -5.46 9.63 -44.56
C ASP A 214 -6.61 8.61 -44.42
N ALA A 215 -6.74 7.96 -43.29
CA ALA A 215 -7.70 6.89 -43.07
C ALA A 215 -8.26 6.86 -41.63
N PRO A 216 -8.69 8.00 -41.05
CA PRO A 216 -9.15 8.05 -39.65
C PRO A 216 -10.43 7.20 -39.42
N ASP A 217 -11.23 7.02 -40.46
CA ASP A 217 -12.45 6.20 -40.49
C ASP A 217 -12.21 4.71 -40.31
N GLN A 218 -10.99 4.24 -40.57
CA GLN A 218 -10.60 2.85 -40.38
C GLN A 218 -10.08 2.56 -38.95
N GLY A 219 -9.90 3.59 -38.13
CA GLY A 219 -9.43 3.51 -36.75
C GLY A 219 -10.55 3.43 -35.72
N ILE A 220 -10.20 3.00 -34.52
CA ILE A 220 -11.03 3.12 -33.33
C ILE A 220 -10.19 3.84 -32.27
N ASN A 221 -10.60 5.06 -31.90
CA ASN A 221 -9.82 5.93 -31.05
C ASN A 221 -10.03 5.61 -29.56
N ALA A 222 -9.08 4.87 -28.98
CA ALA A 222 -9.08 4.52 -27.56
C ALA A 222 -8.93 5.75 -26.62
N LEU A 223 -8.31 6.85 -27.09
CA LEU A 223 -8.21 8.07 -26.30
C LEU A 223 -9.57 8.76 -26.16
N ASN A 224 -10.37 8.80 -27.23
CA ASN A 224 -11.73 9.31 -27.16
C ASN A 224 -12.60 8.45 -26.21
N ALA A 225 -12.44 7.12 -26.25
CA ALA A 225 -13.10 6.23 -25.28
C ALA A 225 -12.76 6.61 -23.83
N ALA A 226 -11.48 6.82 -23.56
CA ALA A 226 -11.00 7.21 -22.23
C ALA A 226 -11.58 8.57 -21.81
N MET A 227 -11.56 9.56 -22.69
CA MET A 227 -12.13 10.89 -22.42
C MET A 227 -13.63 10.82 -22.09
N LEU A 228 -14.42 10.07 -22.85
CA LEU A 228 -15.84 9.87 -22.58
C LEU A 228 -16.08 9.15 -21.25
N GLY A 229 -15.31 8.12 -20.96
CA GLY A 229 -15.36 7.42 -19.67
C GLY A 229 -15.07 8.34 -18.49
N LEU A 230 -14.05 9.21 -18.60
CA LEU A 230 -13.71 10.21 -17.57
C LEU A 230 -14.81 11.28 -17.42
N MET A 231 -15.41 11.73 -18.52
CA MET A 231 -16.58 12.61 -18.48
C MET A 231 -17.77 11.94 -17.79
N GLY A 232 -18.01 10.67 -18.05
CA GLY A 232 -19.03 9.87 -17.37
C GLY A 232 -18.80 9.79 -15.86
N ILE A 233 -17.55 9.58 -15.40
CA ILE A 233 -17.20 9.63 -13.97
C ILE A 233 -17.52 11.03 -13.40
N ASN A 234 -17.18 12.10 -14.11
CA ASN A 234 -17.45 13.47 -13.64
C ASN A 234 -18.96 13.74 -13.52
N ALA A 235 -19.75 13.25 -14.45
CA ALA A 235 -21.23 13.37 -14.39
C ALA A 235 -21.84 12.59 -13.20
N LEU A 236 -21.17 11.55 -12.70
CA LEU A 236 -21.64 10.80 -11.52
C LEU A 236 -21.40 11.54 -10.20
N ARG A 237 -20.52 12.54 -10.14
CA ARG A 237 -20.09 13.16 -8.86
C ARG A 237 -21.24 13.77 -8.09
N GLU A 238 -22.23 14.35 -8.78
CA GLU A 238 -23.45 14.90 -8.15
C GLU A 238 -24.33 13.82 -7.49
N THR A 239 -24.16 12.55 -7.88
CA THR A 239 -24.95 11.43 -7.36
C THR A 239 -24.28 10.74 -6.16
N PHE A 240 -23.09 11.17 -5.74
CA PHE A 240 -22.41 10.64 -4.58
C PHE A 240 -22.96 11.28 -3.31
N ARG A 241 -23.29 10.45 -2.31
CA ARG A 241 -23.75 10.94 -1.01
C ARG A 241 -22.60 11.61 -0.28
N GLU A 242 -22.80 12.78 0.27
CA GLU A 242 -21.80 13.52 1.06
C GLU A 242 -21.32 12.73 2.25
N ALA A 243 -22.22 12.01 2.95
CA ALA A 243 -21.92 11.17 4.09
C ALA A 243 -20.92 10.05 3.81
N ASP A 244 -20.85 9.59 2.54
CA ASP A 244 -19.96 8.50 2.12
C ASP A 244 -18.53 8.99 1.83
N VAL A 245 -18.30 10.30 1.76
CA VAL A 245 -16.98 10.93 1.50
C VAL A 245 -16.28 10.33 0.28
N VAL A 246 -17.04 10.14 -0.79
CA VAL A 246 -16.53 9.48 -2.02
C VAL A 246 -15.45 10.32 -2.69
N ARG A 247 -14.36 9.67 -3.10
CA ARG A 247 -13.31 10.25 -3.95
C ARG A 247 -12.96 9.28 -5.08
N VAL A 248 -13.03 9.77 -6.30
CA VAL A 248 -12.58 9.06 -7.52
C VAL A 248 -11.57 9.96 -8.21
N HIS A 249 -10.31 9.50 -8.29
CA HIS A 249 -9.21 10.30 -8.82
C HIS A 249 -8.45 9.49 -9.88
N PRO A 250 -8.83 9.60 -11.16
CA PRO A 250 -8.19 8.91 -12.27
C PRO A 250 -6.97 9.67 -12.82
N ILE A 251 -6.00 8.91 -13.31
CA ILE A 251 -4.89 9.40 -14.13
C ILE A 251 -4.80 8.59 -15.42
N ILE A 252 -4.38 9.23 -16.53
CA ILE A 252 -4.03 8.54 -17.76
C ILE A 252 -2.55 8.20 -17.71
N THR A 253 -2.22 6.90 -17.67
CA THR A 253 -0.84 6.41 -17.63
C THR A 253 -0.27 6.15 -19.02
N LYS A 254 -1.13 5.98 -20.03
CA LYS A 254 -0.77 5.92 -21.45
C LYS A 254 -1.90 6.51 -22.28
N GLY A 255 -1.59 7.54 -23.11
CA GLY A 255 -2.57 8.28 -23.92
C GLY A 255 -2.48 8.04 -25.43
N GLY A 256 -1.53 7.23 -25.88
CA GLY A 256 -1.21 6.98 -27.29
C GLY A 256 0.29 6.98 -27.53
N ASP A 257 0.70 6.78 -28.78
CA ASP A 257 2.11 6.62 -29.12
C ASP A 257 2.62 7.72 -30.09
N LEU A 258 1.82 8.08 -31.11
CA LEU A 258 2.20 9.02 -32.17
C LEU A 258 1.01 9.95 -32.52
N VAL A 259 1.32 11.22 -32.83
CA VAL A 259 0.29 12.23 -33.19
C VAL A 259 -0.40 11.91 -34.51
N ASN A 260 0.29 11.31 -35.46
CA ASN A 260 -0.24 10.96 -36.79
C ASN A 260 -0.93 9.58 -36.84
N SER A 261 -1.14 8.94 -35.71
CA SER A 261 -1.81 7.65 -35.60
C SER A 261 -3.00 7.72 -34.64
N VAL A 262 -4.12 7.10 -35.00
CA VAL A 262 -5.25 6.91 -34.10
C VAL A 262 -4.81 6.05 -32.91
N PRO A 263 -4.93 6.53 -31.65
CA PRO A 263 -4.51 5.78 -30.48
C PRO A 263 -5.31 4.47 -30.31
N ALA A 264 -4.61 3.34 -30.25
CA ALA A 264 -5.24 2.01 -30.12
C ALA A 264 -5.06 1.38 -28.74
N ASP A 265 -4.17 1.90 -27.89
CA ASP A 265 -3.94 1.41 -26.52
C ASP A 265 -3.85 2.63 -25.59
N VAL A 266 -4.89 2.82 -24.78
CA VAL A 266 -4.93 3.88 -23.76
C VAL A 266 -5.21 3.26 -22.40
N ARG A 267 -4.47 3.71 -21.38
CA ARG A 267 -4.54 3.16 -20.04
C ARG A 267 -4.83 4.22 -19.00
N ILE A 268 -5.68 3.86 -18.05
CA ILE A 268 -6.06 4.69 -16.90
C ILE A 268 -5.83 3.90 -15.62
N GLU A 269 -5.38 4.58 -14.59
CA GLU A 269 -5.40 4.09 -13.22
C GLU A 269 -6.27 4.99 -12.35
N THR A 270 -7.02 4.42 -11.42
CA THR A 270 -7.86 5.17 -10.49
C THR A 270 -8.11 4.43 -9.20
N TYR A 271 -8.37 5.20 -8.13
CA TYR A 271 -8.94 4.69 -6.89
C TYR A 271 -10.37 5.16 -6.74
N VAL A 272 -11.23 4.26 -6.26
CA VAL A 272 -12.57 4.59 -5.77
C VAL A 272 -12.53 4.47 -4.25
N ARG A 273 -12.51 5.61 -3.58
CA ARG A 273 -12.43 5.72 -2.11
C ARG A 273 -13.77 6.10 -1.52
N ALA A 274 -14.11 5.51 -0.37
CA ALA A 274 -15.25 5.95 0.44
C ALA A 274 -15.07 5.54 1.90
N LYS A 275 -15.95 6.04 2.76
CA LYS A 275 -15.92 5.84 4.21
C LYS A 275 -16.28 4.40 4.62
N THR A 276 -17.13 3.70 3.86
CA THR A 276 -17.58 2.34 4.16
C THR A 276 -17.41 1.41 2.97
N MET A 277 -17.34 0.11 3.22
CA MET A 277 -17.24 -0.89 2.15
C MET A 277 -18.49 -0.89 1.26
N GLU A 278 -19.68 -0.69 1.84
CA GLU A 278 -20.94 -0.60 1.10
C GLU A 278 -20.91 0.56 0.10
N ALA A 279 -20.40 1.72 0.54
CA ALA A 279 -20.27 2.90 -0.32
C ALA A 279 -19.22 2.69 -1.43
N ILE A 280 -18.10 2.00 -1.13
CA ILE A 280 -17.08 1.62 -2.12
C ILE A 280 -17.71 0.67 -3.16
N GLU A 281 -18.39 -0.40 -2.73
CA GLU A 281 -19.02 -1.39 -3.60
C GLU A 281 -20.13 -0.78 -4.48
N ALA A 282 -20.92 0.14 -3.95
CA ALA A 282 -21.92 0.85 -4.73
C ALA A 282 -21.31 1.81 -5.76
N THR A 283 -20.27 2.53 -5.38
CA THR A 283 -19.64 3.56 -6.21
C THR A 283 -18.80 2.96 -7.31
N HIS A 284 -17.97 1.93 -7.02
CA HIS A 284 -17.09 1.38 -8.03
C HIS A 284 -17.85 0.76 -9.22
N LYS A 285 -19.05 0.22 -8.99
CA LYS A 285 -19.94 -0.30 -10.04
C LYS A 285 -20.43 0.81 -10.97
N LYS A 286 -20.79 1.98 -10.41
CA LYS A 286 -21.16 3.15 -11.21
C LYS A 286 -19.98 3.63 -12.06
N VAL A 287 -18.78 3.67 -11.47
CA VAL A 287 -17.54 4.03 -12.17
C VAL A 287 -17.25 3.06 -13.31
N ASP A 288 -17.41 1.76 -13.10
CA ASP A 288 -17.22 0.75 -14.16
C ASP A 288 -18.21 0.95 -15.31
N THR A 289 -19.46 1.26 -14.99
CA THR A 289 -20.48 1.54 -16.00
C THR A 289 -20.11 2.75 -16.84
N ALA A 290 -19.66 3.85 -16.22
CA ALA A 290 -19.23 5.05 -16.92
C ALA A 290 -18.03 4.79 -17.85
N LEU A 291 -17.03 4.03 -17.34
CA LEU A 291 -15.85 3.68 -18.13
C LEU A 291 -16.19 2.79 -19.33
N LYS A 292 -17.05 1.77 -19.13
CA LYS A 292 -17.51 0.89 -20.22
C LYS A 292 -18.30 1.67 -21.26
N ALA A 293 -19.20 2.55 -20.83
CA ALA A 293 -19.97 3.40 -21.74
C ALA A 293 -19.08 4.27 -22.63
N GLY A 294 -17.94 4.76 -22.12
CA GLY A 294 -16.95 5.48 -22.91
C GLY A 294 -16.35 4.64 -24.04
N GLY A 295 -16.03 3.37 -23.77
CA GLY A 295 -15.58 2.42 -24.79
C GLY A 295 -16.64 2.10 -25.82
N ASP A 296 -17.84 1.77 -25.36
CA ASP A 296 -18.99 1.39 -26.20
C ASP A 296 -19.36 2.53 -27.17
N ALA A 297 -19.27 3.78 -26.71
CA ALA A 297 -19.63 4.96 -27.51
C ALA A 297 -18.77 5.13 -28.78
N VAL A 298 -17.55 4.61 -28.81
CA VAL A 298 -16.62 4.70 -29.95
C VAL A 298 -16.22 3.34 -30.53
N GLY A 299 -16.80 2.25 -30.02
CA GLY A 299 -16.49 0.89 -30.44
C GLY A 299 -15.17 0.33 -29.95
N ALA A 300 -14.58 0.92 -28.90
CA ALA A 300 -13.36 0.41 -28.25
C ALA A 300 -13.71 -0.66 -27.21
N GLN A 301 -12.90 -1.71 -27.14
CA GLN A 301 -13.02 -2.69 -26.05
C GLN A 301 -12.51 -2.07 -24.74
N THR A 302 -13.30 -2.20 -23.66
CA THR A 302 -12.90 -1.76 -22.33
C THR A 302 -12.55 -2.96 -21.47
N VAL A 303 -11.31 -3.04 -21.01
CA VAL A 303 -10.83 -4.05 -20.06
C VAL A 303 -10.61 -3.36 -18.71
N ILE A 304 -11.28 -3.83 -17.66
CA ILE A 304 -11.13 -3.32 -16.29
C ILE A 304 -10.59 -4.42 -15.41
N GLU A 305 -9.40 -4.21 -14.87
CA GLU A 305 -8.82 -5.06 -13.84
C GLU A 305 -9.01 -4.39 -12.48
N ILE A 306 -9.58 -5.11 -11.53
CA ILE A 306 -9.86 -4.63 -10.18
C ILE A 306 -8.83 -5.22 -9.24
N GLY A 307 -7.98 -4.36 -8.69
CA GLY A 307 -7.15 -4.69 -7.55
C GLY A 307 -7.90 -4.37 -6.26
N ARG A 308 -8.28 -5.38 -5.50
CA ARG A 308 -8.86 -5.16 -4.18
C ARG A 308 -7.75 -4.81 -3.20
N ALA A 309 -7.66 -3.55 -2.85
CA ALA A 309 -6.95 -3.09 -1.67
C ALA A 309 -7.99 -2.46 -0.75
N SER A 310 -8.32 -3.11 0.34
CA SER A 310 -9.09 -2.49 1.41
C SER A 310 -8.09 -2.10 2.49
N CYS A 311 -7.65 -0.85 2.50
CA CYS A 311 -7.09 -0.25 3.69
C CYS A 311 -8.24 0.10 4.62
N ARG A 312 -8.72 -0.85 5.37
CA ARG A 312 -9.54 -0.59 6.55
C ARG A 312 -8.72 -0.98 7.75
N GLU A 313 -7.84 -0.09 8.14
CA GLU A 313 -7.23 -0.15 9.45
C GLU A 313 -8.26 0.35 10.46
N ARG A 314 -8.80 -0.55 11.25
CA ARG A 314 -9.34 -0.19 12.55
C ARG A 314 -8.19 -0.29 13.53
N VAL A 315 -7.83 0.82 14.03
CA VAL A 315 -7.01 0.90 15.24
C VAL A 315 -7.85 0.53 16.44
#